data_aa503ed5a6eb9af0c3f635cc102afbfa
#
_entry.id   aa503ed5a6eb9af0c3f635cc102afbfa
#
_cell.length_a   1.000
_cell.length_b   1.000
_cell.length_c   1.000
_cell.angle_alpha   90.00
_cell.angle_beta   90.00
_cell.angle_gamma   90.00
#
_symmetry.space_group_name_H-M   'P 1'
#
loop_
_entity.id
_entity.type
_entity.pdbx_description
1 polymer ?
#
loop_
_entity_poly.entity_id
_entity_poly.type
_entity_poly.pdbx_seq_one_letter_code
_entity_poly.pdbx_strand_id
1 'polypeptide(L)'
;MDQKIAVIFIGIQASGKSTFYRRYFSDYVHVNLDTLKRRSRERTLLTKCIENGESFVVDNTNPTRADRQRYFDALKDTDYEIHGYYFKSSIGDCLLRNSKREGRACIPEVGVRATYAKLEFPDYDEGFDKLYYVAIDGDGYKVCEWGSHKI
;
A
#
# COMPACT_ATOMS: atom_id res chain seq x y z
N MET A 1 -23.66 3.22 -11.50
CA MET A 1 -23.18 3.19 -10.11
C MET A 1 -21.67 3.00 -10.09
N ASP A 2 -21.01 3.75 -9.24
CA ASP A 2 -19.56 3.69 -9.18
C ASP A 2 -19.11 2.37 -8.54
N GLN A 3 -18.07 1.79 -9.11
CA GLN A 3 -17.45 0.59 -8.55
C GLN A 3 -16.80 0.92 -7.20
N LYS A 4 -17.02 0.09 -6.19
CA LYS A 4 -16.33 0.19 -4.91
C LYS A 4 -14.95 -0.43 -5.06
N ILE A 5 -13.91 0.32 -4.75
CA ILE A 5 -12.53 -0.11 -4.95
C ILE A 5 -11.78 -0.11 -3.62
N ALA A 6 -11.18 -1.24 -3.29
CA ALA A 6 -10.25 -1.36 -2.19
C ALA A 6 -8.84 -1.40 -2.78
N VAL A 7 -8.03 -0.39 -2.48
CA VAL A 7 -6.66 -0.29 -2.98
C VAL A 7 -5.71 -0.72 -1.87
N ILE A 8 -4.76 -1.60 -2.20
CA ILE A 8 -3.73 -2.06 -1.26
C ILE A 8 -2.37 -1.65 -1.80
N PHE A 9 -1.66 -0.79 -1.05
CA PHE A 9 -0.30 -0.41 -1.36
C PHE A 9 0.67 -1.42 -0.73
N ILE A 10 1.73 -1.73 -1.45
CA ILE A 10 2.78 -2.67 -1.03
C ILE A 10 4.12 -2.02 -1.32
N GLY A 11 4.99 -1.94 -0.33
CA GLY A 11 6.31 -1.38 -0.51
C GLY A 11 6.94 -0.99 0.82
N ILE A 12 8.26 -0.98 0.87
CA ILE A 12 8.99 -0.61 2.09
C ILE A 12 8.83 0.90 2.37
N GLN A 13 9.26 1.32 3.56
CA GLN A 13 9.23 2.73 3.94
C GLN A 13 9.98 3.57 2.90
N ALA A 14 9.49 4.79 2.69
CA ALA A 14 10.08 5.75 1.75
C ALA A 14 10.08 5.33 0.27
N SER A 15 9.21 4.42 -0.12
CA SER A 15 9.03 4.03 -1.53
C SER A 15 8.05 4.92 -2.30
N GLY A 16 7.48 5.94 -1.64
CA GLY A 16 6.63 6.95 -2.30
C GLY A 16 5.13 6.74 -2.16
N LYS A 17 4.69 5.84 -1.27
CA LYS A 17 3.27 5.46 -1.14
C LYS A 17 2.36 6.61 -0.72
N SER A 18 2.70 7.33 0.35
CA SER A 18 1.81 8.38 0.88
C SER A 18 1.68 9.56 -0.07
N THR A 19 2.76 9.93 -0.77
CA THR A 19 2.71 10.97 -1.79
C THR A 19 1.83 10.54 -2.96
N PHE A 20 1.94 9.27 -3.38
CA PHE A 20 1.12 8.70 -4.44
C PHE A 20 -0.37 8.75 -4.06
N TYR A 21 -0.68 8.40 -2.82
CA TYR A 21 -2.05 8.50 -2.29
C TYR A 21 -2.56 9.94 -2.44
N ARG A 22 -1.81 10.92 -1.95
CA ARG A 22 -2.24 12.33 -1.97
C ARG A 22 -2.45 12.85 -3.40
N ARG A 23 -1.66 12.39 -4.36
CA ARG A 23 -1.76 12.85 -5.75
C ARG A 23 -2.90 12.20 -6.52
N TYR A 24 -3.16 10.92 -6.28
CA TYR A 24 -4.04 10.14 -7.18
C TYR A 24 -5.27 9.55 -6.50
N PHE A 25 -5.30 9.49 -5.18
CA PHE A 25 -6.38 8.85 -4.42
C PHE A 25 -6.91 9.69 -3.28
N SER A 26 -6.72 11.03 -3.33
CA SER A 26 -7.07 11.90 -2.21
C SER A 26 -8.57 11.89 -1.84
N ASP A 27 -9.44 11.47 -2.75
CA ASP A 27 -10.88 11.32 -2.51
C ASP A 27 -11.27 9.94 -1.95
N TYR A 28 -10.33 9.01 -1.88
CA TYR A 28 -10.52 7.71 -1.21
C TYR A 28 -10.18 7.85 0.27
N VAL A 29 -10.85 7.05 1.11
CA VAL A 29 -10.51 7.03 2.54
C VAL A 29 -9.09 6.49 2.74
N HIS A 30 -8.28 7.20 3.51
CA HIS A 30 -6.89 6.84 3.77
C HIS A 30 -6.79 5.94 5.00
N VAL A 31 -6.43 4.69 4.80
CA VAL A 31 -6.25 3.73 5.88
C VAL A 31 -4.75 3.55 6.09
N ASN A 32 -4.22 4.17 7.12
CA ASN A 32 -2.78 4.22 7.38
C ASN A 32 -2.49 4.02 8.86
N LEU A 33 -1.69 3.01 9.20
CA LEU A 33 -1.39 2.68 10.59
C LEU A 33 -0.57 3.75 11.32
N ASP A 34 0.24 4.52 10.60
CA ASP A 34 0.99 5.61 11.22
C ASP A 34 0.04 6.65 11.80
N THR A 35 -1.08 6.88 11.15
CA THR A 35 -2.13 7.79 11.62
C THR A 35 -3.03 7.11 12.65
N LEU A 36 -3.47 5.90 12.38
CA LEU A 36 -4.43 5.16 13.23
C LEU A 36 -3.81 4.60 14.50
N LYS A 37 -2.53 4.27 14.48
CA LYS A 37 -1.72 3.76 15.60
C LYS A 37 -1.98 2.31 16.01
N ARG A 38 -3.19 1.78 15.81
CA ARG A 38 -3.59 0.45 16.28
C ARG A 38 -4.36 -0.34 15.24
N ARG A 39 -4.12 -1.65 15.20
CA ARG A 39 -4.87 -2.55 14.32
C ARG A 39 -6.37 -2.57 14.61
N SER A 40 -6.76 -2.37 15.88
CA SER A 40 -8.18 -2.29 16.23
C SER A 40 -8.87 -1.10 15.58
N ARG A 41 -8.18 0.03 15.50
CA ARG A 41 -8.70 1.23 14.85
C ARG A 41 -8.77 1.03 13.32
N GLU A 42 -7.80 0.33 12.76
CA GLU A 42 -7.83 -0.02 11.34
C GLU A 42 -9.04 -0.89 11.02
N ARG A 43 -9.29 -1.94 11.82
CA ARG A 43 -10.46 -2.81 11.63
C ARG A 43 -11.77 -2.03 11.72
N THR A 44 -11.89 -1.12 12.68
CA THR A 44 -13.07 -0.29 12.83
C THR A 44 -13.29 0.59 11.59
N LEU A 45 -12.23 1.22 11.09
CA LEU A 45 -12.32 2.07 9.89
C LEU A 45 -12.67 1.25 8.66
N LEU A 46 -12.06 0.08 8.47
CA LEU A 46 -12.38 -0.81 7.35
C LEU A 46 -13.83 -1.26 7.37
N THR A 47 -14.32 -1.66 8.53
CA THR A 47 -15.73 -2.07 8.70
C THR A 47 -16.65 -0.93 8.30
N LYS A 48 -16.35 0.29 8.75
CA LYS A 48 -17.15 1.47 8.44
C LYS A 48 -17.15 1.77 6.94
N CYS A 49 -15.99 1.69 6.28
CA CYS A 49 -15.89 1.89 4.84
C CYS A 49 -16.73 0.86 4.07
N ILE A 50 -16.63 -0.41 4.47
CA ILE A 50 -17.37 -1.49 3.81
C ILE A 50 -18.88 -1.31 4.01
N GLU A 51 -19.33 -0.99 5.21
CA GLU A 51 -20.74 -0.75 5.51
C GLU A 51 -21.31 0.42 4.70
N ASN A 52 -20.52 1.47 4.51
CA ASN A 52 -20.93 2.67 3.80
C ASN A 52 -20.65 2.61 2.29
N GLY A 53 -20.00 1.56 1.81
CA GLY A 53 -19.66 1.41 0.39
C GLY A 53 -18.63 2.42 -0.10
N GLU A 54 -17.72 2.85 0.77
CA GLU A 54 -16.70 3.82 0.43
C GLU A 54 -15.45 3.15 -0.15
N SER A 55 -14.89 3.72 -1.21
CA SER A 55 -13.57 3.29 -1.71
C SER A 55 -12.48 3.77 -0.75
N PHE A 56 -11.45 2.96 -0.57
CA PHE A 56 -10.38 3.27 0.37
C PHE A 56 -9.03 2.77 -0.12
N VAL A 57 -7.96 3.33 0.45
CA VAL A 57 -6.58 2.94 0.18
C VAL A 57 -5.93 2.49 1.48
N VAL A 58 -5.43 1.27 1.50
CA VAL A 58 -4.60 0.77 2.61
C VAL A 58 -3.15 1.15 2.30
N ASP A 59 -2.66 2.20 2.96
CA ASP A 59 -1.32 2.75 2.77
C ASP A 59 -0.41 2.32 3.91
N ASN A 60 -0.05 1.04 3.90
CA ASN A 60 0.90 0.43 4.84
C ASN A 60 1.99 -0.26 4.01
N THR A 61 3.03 -0.78 4.66
CA THR A 61 4.08 -1.48 3.93
C THR A 61 3.62 -2.81 3.34
N ASN A 62 2.78 -3.54 4.06
CA ASN A 62 2.18 -4.82 3.63
C ASN A 62 3.19 -5.78 2.98
N PRO A 63 4.32 -6.07 3.65
CA PRO A 63 5.44 -6.70 2.97
C PRO A 63 5.24 -8.19 2.65
N THR A 64 4.40 -8.90 3.41
CA THR A 64 4.21 -10.34 3.21
C THR A 64 2.80 -10.65 2.72
N ARG A 65 2.64 -11.81 2.09
CA ARG A 65 1.32 -12.29 1.68
C ARG A 65 0.41 -12.45 2.91
N ALA A 66 0.97 -12.91 4.02
CA ALA A 66 0.21 -13.04 5.28
C ALA A 66 -0.31 -11.69 5.78
N ASP A 67 0.51 -10.64 5.69
CA ASP A 67 0.08 -9.28 6.06
C ASP A 67 -1.08 -8.79 5.22
N ARG A 68 -1.08 -9.12 3.94
CA ARG A 68 -2.12 -8.70 3.00
C ARG A 68 -3.41 -9.51 3.12
N GLN A 69 -3.29 -10.75 3.58
CA GLN A 69 -4.43 -11.67 3.67
C GLN A 69 -5.58 -11.10 4.49
N ARG A 70 -5.29 -10.31 5.53
CA ARG A 70 -6.32 -9.71 6.38
C ARG A 70 -7.33 -8.86 5.60
N TYR A 71 -6.86 -8.21 4.52
CA TYR A 71 -7.73 -7.34 3.71
C TYR A 71 -8.60 -8.18 2.77
N PHE A 72 -8.05 -9.25 2.21
CA PHE A 72 -8.84 -10.17 1.40
C PHE A 72 -9.91 -10.85 2.27
N ASP A 73 -9.57 -11.22 3.51
CA ASP A 73 -10.52 -11.81 4.45
C ASP A 73 -11.63 -10.81 4.79
N ALA A 74 -11.28 -9.54 5.03
CA ALA A 74 -12.26 -8.50 5.34
C ALA A 74 -13.20 -8.20 4.19
N LEU A 75 -12.74 -8.38 2.96
CA LEU A 75 -13.50 -8.08 1.74
C LEU A 75 -14.19 -9.30 1.14
N LYS A 76 -14.05 -10.46 1.77
CA LYS A 76 -14.69 -11.69 1.33
C LYS A 76 -16.20 -11.50 1.30
N ASP A 77 -16.82 -12.01 0.23
CA ASP A 77 -18.26 -11.92 0.01
C ASP A 77 -18.80 -10.50 -0.14
N THR A 78 -17.92 -9.53 -0.46
CA THR A 78 -18.31 -8.18 -0.83
C THR A 78 -18.20 -7.99 -2.34
N ASP A 79 -18.76 -6.88 -2.84
CA ASP A 79 -18.68 -6.53 -4.27
C ASP A 79 -17.54 -5.54 -4.58
N TYR A 80 -16.57 -5.39 -3.67
CA TYR A 80 -15.39 -4.58 -3.92
C TYR A 80 -14.47 -5.21 -4.95
N GLU A 81 -13.93 -4.38 -5.86
CA GLU A 81 -12.74 -4.75 -6.61
C GLU A 81 -11.52 -4.46 -5.74
N ILE A 82 -10.52 -5.33 -5.80
CA ILE A 82 -9.29 -5.18 -5.02
C ILE A 82 -8.13 -4.90 -5.98
N HIS A 83 -7.58 -3.69 -5.89
CA HIS A 83 -6.47 -3.22 -6.72
C HIS A 83 -5.21 -3.14 -5.89
N GLY A 84 -4.14 -3.79 -6.33
CA GLY A 84 -2.84 -3.73 -5.68
C GLY A 84 -1.88 -2.82 -6.43
N TYR A 85 -1.08 -2.04 -5.68
CA TYR A 85 -0.01 -1.21 -6.23
C TYR A 85 1.27 -1.53 -5.49
N TYR A 86 2.19 -2.18 -6.19
CA TYR A 86 3.51 -2.49 -5.64
C TYR A 86 4.47 -1.35 -5.98
N PHE A 87 5.04 -0.74 -4.96
CA PHE A 87 6.00 0.36 -5.11
C PHE A 87 7.41 -0.21 -5.11
N LYS A 88 8.16 0.10 -6.17
CA LYS A 88 9.56 -0.33 -6.30
C LYS A 88 10.30 -0.02 -5.01
N SER A 89 10.80 -1.07 -4.38
CA SER A 89 11.42 -1.00 -3.06
C SER A 89 12.92 -1.19 -3.15
N SER A 90 13.59 -0.32 -3.93
CA SER A 90 15.04 -0.29 -4.00
C SER A 90 15.58 0.15 -2.64
N ILE A 91 16.30 -0.75 -1.95
CA ILE A 91 16.71 -0.53 -0.57
C ILE A 91 17.62 0.71 -0.44
N GLY A 92 18.57 0.89 -1.36
CA GLY A 92 19.46 2.04 -1.33
C GLY A 92 18.72 3.36 -1.49
N ASP A 93 17.84 3.45 -2.48
CA ASP A 93 17.05 4.66 -2.74
C ASP A 93 16.10 4.96 -1.59
N CYS A 94 15.45 3.93 -1.04
CA CYS A 94 14.53 4.09 0.08
C CYS A 94 15.26 4.55 1.35
N LEU A 95 16.42 3.98 1.64
CA LEU A 95 17.24 4.43 2.79
C LEU A 95 17.66 5.88 2.63
N LEU A 96 18.05 6.29 1.44
CA LEU A 96 18.44 7.67 1.17
C LEU A 96 17.26 8.63 1.39
N ARG A 97 16.10 8.32 0.82
CA ARG A 97 14.90 9.15 1.02
C ARG A 97 14.47 9.17 2.48
N ASN A 98 14.53 8.03 3.17
CA ASN A 98 14.18 7.93 4.57
C ASN A 98 15.09 8.81 5.44
N SER A 99 16.39 8.86 5.13
CA SER A 99 17.35 9.66 5.91
C SER A 99 17.06 11.16 5.84
N LYS A 100 16.31 11.61 4.84
CA LYS A 100 15.93 13.02 4.66
C LYS A 100 14.63 13.38 5.38
N ARG A 101 13.93 12.40 5.94
CA ARG A 101 12.70 12.64 6.70
C ARG A 101 13.04 13.14 8.10
N GLU A 102 12.10 13.87 8.70
CA GLU A 102 12.27 14.43 10.04
C GLU A 102 11.34 13.78 11.05
N GLY A 103 11.77 13.73 12.30
CA GLY A 103 10.96 13.23 13.41
C GLY A 103 10.53 11.79 13.22
N ARG A 104 9.26 11.51 13.52
CA ARG A 104 8.68 10.16 13.45
C ARG A 104 8.58 9.61 12.03
N ALA A 105 8.60 10.47 11.02
CA ALA A 105 8.57 10.05 9.63
C ALA A 105 9.86 9.34 9.23
N CYS A 106 10.98 9.66 9.89
CA CYS A 106 12.25 8.99 9.67
C CYS A 106 12.28 7.70 10.48
N ILE A 107 12.22 6.58 9.78
CA ILE A 107 12.25 5.26 10.41
C ILE A 107 13.69 4.84 10.66
N PRO A 108 14.03 4.22 11.80
CA PRO A 108 15.36 3.67 12.00
C PRO A 108 15.77 2.75 10.84
N GLU A 109 17.02 2.86 10.40
CA GLU A 109 17.52 2.08 9.25
C GLU A 109 17.28 0.57 9.43
N VAL A 110 17.46 0.06 10.65
CA VAL A 110 17.24 -1.35 10.96
C VAL A 110 15.79 -1.76 10.66
N GLY A 111 14.83 -0.86 10.89
CA GLY A 111 13.43 -1.12 10.59
C GLY A 111 13.14 -1.18 9.09
N VAL A 112 13.75 -0.28 8.32
CA VAL A 112 13.62 -0.29 6.86
C VAL A 112 14.21 -1.57 6.28
N ARG A 113 15.39 -1.96 6.73
CA ARG A 113 16.07 -3.19 6.26
C ARG A 113 15.31 -4.44 6.65
N ALA A 114 14.69 -4.47 7.84
CA ALA A 114 13.89 -5.60 8.30
C ALA A 114 12.64 -5.78 7.42
N THR A 115 11.99 -4.68 7.05
CA THR A 115 10.84 -4.72 6.14
C THR A 115 11.26 -5.23 4.76
N TYR A 116 12.37 -4.73 4.24
CA TYR A 116 12.91 -5.16 2.95
C TYR A 116 13.23 -6.67 2.95
N ALA A 117 13.83 -7.17 4.03
CA ALA A 117 14.25 -8.57 4.13
C ALA A 117 13.07 -9.55 4.06
N LYS A 118 11.89 -9.15 4.54
CA LYS A 118 10.70 -10.03 4.52
C LYS A 118 9.74 -9.73 3.37
N LEU A 119 10.07 -8.76 2.50
CA LEU A 119 9.20 -8.35 1.41
C LEU A 119 8.97 -9.51 0.42
N GLU A 120 7.70 -9.83 0.19
CA GLU A 120 7.28 -10.81 -0.80
C GLU A 120 6.55 -10.08 -1.92
N PHE A 121 6.94 -10.35 -3.17
CA PHE A 121 6.25 -9.75 -4.31
C PHE A 121 4.79 -10.19 -4.34
N PRO A 122 3.88 -9.27 -4.68
CA PRO A 122 2.48 -9.65 -4.82
C PRO A 122 2.25 -10.49 -6.08
N ASP A 123 1.13 -11.20 -6.11
CA ASP A 123 0.72 -11.99 -7.25
C ASP A 123 -0.81 -11.97 -7.34
N TYR A 124 -1.33 -12.12 -8.54
CA TYR A 124 -2.77 -12.19 -8.78
C TYR A 124 -3.44 -13.33 -8.02
N ASP A 125 -2.71 -14.42 -7.75
CA ASP A 125 -3.26 -15.57 -7.03
C ASP A 125 -3.63 -15.26 -5.57
N GLU A 126 -3.21 -14.11 -5.04
CA GLU A 126 -3.63 -13.66 -3.72
C GLU A 126 -5.09 -13.21 -3.70
N GLY A 127 -5.63 -12.78 -4.84
CA GLY A 127 -7.00 -12.31 -4.96
C GLY A 127 -7.16 -10.91 -5.55
N PHE A 128 -6.08 -10.31 -6.06
CA PHE A 128 -6.15 -8.99 -6.71
C PHE A 128 -6.91 -9.08 -8.04
N ASP A 129 -7.86 -8.17 -8.25
CA ASP A 129 -8.54 -8.01 -9.52
C ASP A 129 -7.66 -7.26 -10.53
N LYS A 130 -6.90 -6.27 -10.02
CA LYS A 130 -5.90 -5.53 -10.78
C LYS A 130 -4.65 -5.36 -9.94
N LEU A 131 -3.50 -5.42 -10.59
CA LEU A 131 -2.21 -5.33 -9.89
C LEU A 131 -1.24 -4.53 -10.74
N TYR A 132 -0.59 -3.55 -10.11
CA TYR A 132 0.29 -2.59 -10.79
C TYR A 132 1.65 -2.51 -10.13
N TYR A 133 2.63 -2.16 -10.95
CA TYR A 133 3.99 -1.84 -10.53
C TYR A 133 4.19 -0.34 -10.63
N VAL A 134 4.65 0.29 -9.55
CA VAL A 134 4.84 1.75 -9.46
C VAL A 134 6.30 2.05 -9.13
N ALA A 135 6.90 2.98 -9.88
CA ALA A 135 8.24 3.48 -9.58
C ALA A 135 8.24 4.99 -9.61
N ILE A 136 9.05 5.60 -8.74
CA ILE A 136 9.27 7.05 -8.76
C ILE A 136 10.07 7.37 -10.02
N ASP A 137 9.61 8.37 -10.77
CA ASP A 137 10.25 8.82 -12.00
C ASP A 137 10.32 10.36 -11.98
N GLY A 138 11.48 10.90 -11.62
CA GLY A 138 11.66 12.34 -11.44
C GLY A 138 10.71 12.87 -10.36
N ASP A 139 9.88 13.85 -10.72
CA ASP A 139 8.87 14.44 -9.82
C ASP A 139 7.56 13.68 -9.83
N GLY A 140 7.45 12.63 -10.64
CA GLY A 140 6.22 11.86 -10.78
C GLY A 140 6.44 10.38 -10.60
N TYR A 141 5.57 9.61 -11.22
CA TYR A 141 5.55 8.17 -11.09
C TYR A 141 5.34 7.51 -12.44
N LYS A 142 5.93 6.34 -12.60
CA LYS A 142 5.67 5.45 -13.74
C LYS A 142 4.87 4.26 -13.20
N VAL A 143 3.70 4.01 -13.82
CA VAL A 143 2.81 2.93 -13.42
C VAL A 143 2.59 2.01 -14.60
N CYS A 144 2.76 0.71 -14.40
CA CYS A 144 2.47 -0.29 -15.43
C CYS A 144 1.79 -1.51 -14.79
N GLU A 145 1.14 -2.30 -15.62
CA GLU A 145 0.50 -3.54 -15.14
C GLU A 145 1.55 -4.52 -14.64
N TRP A 146 1.21 -5.25 -13.60
CA TRP A 146 2.08 -6.29 -13.05
C TRP A 146 2.30 -7.37 -14.10
N GLY A 147 3.56 -7.75 -14.27
CA GLY A 147 3.95 -8.73 -15.28
C GLY A 147 4.50 -8.12 -16.57
N SER A 148 4.20 -6.84 -16.84
CA SER A 148 4.73 -6.13 -18.01
C SER A 148 6.02 -5.34 -17.69
N HIS A 149 6.38 -5.23 -16.41
CA HIS A 149 7.57 -4.53 -15.96
C HIS A 149 8.78 -5.45 -15.95
N LYS A 150 9.96 -4.85 -16.05
CA LYS A 150 11.23 -5.57 -15.83
C LYS A 150 11.75 -5.25 -14.45
N ILE A 151 12.03 -6.26 -13.72
CA ILE A 151 12.60 -6.15 -12.38
C ILE A 151 14.12 -6.09 -12.48
#